data_34c85e9f0071a72c5600de12ffab0cab
#
_entry.id   34c85e9f0071a72c5600de12ffab0cab
#
_cell.length_a   1.000
_cell.length_b   1.000
_cell.length_c   1.000
_cell.angle_alpha   90.00
_cell.angle_beta   90.00
_cell.angle_gamma   90.00
#
_symmetry.space_group_name_H-M   'P 1'
#
loop_
_entity.id
_entity.type
_entity.pdbx_description
1 polymer ?
#
loop_
_entity_poly.entity_id
_entity_poly.type
_entity_poly.pdbx_seq_one_letter_code
_entity_poly.pdbx_strand_id
1 'polypeptide(L)'
;MAGKFGRRFARRFVLVLAGLAGLTLAGPAAGLSDAEYREMMKDPDFAKADRALNEEWSRLLKEGGLSEAGIKALKADQAEWVRKGRDAAAKRYMMEDGYTALEAYTSVTAMRVDALPHIVEPIFLKDRSDGPQGYYVRSEDGRETGRLSVRWIDKEAGEVSVGVEAILDPDTDKFEIRTLFGEGTVRKGVLEVDGDYDGQGSATLTFQGDRVQVVASPDTTNMGLTLDGTYVRQRLPNP
;
A
#
# COMPACT_ATOMS: atom_id res chain seq x y z
N MET A 1 29.40 -14.13 19.10
CA MET A 1 30.31 -13.83 17.95
C MET A 1 29.60 -12.82 17.08
N ALA A 2 30.00 -11.55 17.16
CA ALA A 2 29.41 -10.43 16.41
C ALA A 2 30.18 -10.25 15.10
N GLY A 3 29.52 -10.52 13.98
CA GLY A 3 30.08 -10.40 12.64
C GLY A 3 29.95 -8.97 12.11
N LYS A 4 31.08 -8.40 11.79
CA LYS A 4 31.25 -7.07 11.20
C LYS A 4 30.63 -7.00 9.80
N PHE A 5 29.49 -6.31 9.65
CA PHE A 5 29.05 -5.76 8.38
C PHE A 5 28.99 -4.23 8.51
N GLY A 6 30.07 -3.62 8.20
CA GLY A 6 30.17 -2.18 8.23
C GLY A 6 31.08 -1.65 7.13
N ARG A 7 30.62 -0.61 6.46
CA ARG A 7 31.41 0.36 5.70
C ARG A 7 31.81 -0.01 4.28
N ARG A 8 30.87 0.05 3.32
CA ARG A 8 31.24 0.35 1.91
C ARG A 8 30.11 0.94 1.04
N PHE A 9 28.98 1.40 1.59
CA PHE A 9 27.85 1.88 0.76
C PHE A 9 27.57 3.40 0.79
N ALA A 10 28.39 4.21 1.43
CA ALA A 10 28.12 5.63 1.68
C ALA A 10 28.41 6.61 0.52
N ARG A 11 28.72 6.15 -0.69
CA ARG A 11 29.20 7.08 -1.77
C ARG A 11 28.42 7.10 -3.08
N ARG A 12 27.28 6.40 -3.19
CA ARG A 12 26.54 6.36 -4.48
C ARG A 12 25.07 6.86 -4.43
N PHE A 13 24.58 7.31 -3.31
CA PHE A 13 23.14 7.62 -3.15
C PHE A 13 22.71 9.07 -3.35
N VAL A 14 23.62 10.00 -3.48
CA VAL A 14 23.29 11.43 -3.74
C VAL A 14 22.78 11.68 -5.17
N LEU A 15 22.96 10.73 -6.10
CA LEU A 15 22.65 10.91 -7.53
C LEU A 15 21.25 10.48 -7.97
N VAL A 16 20.47 9.79 -7.13
CA VAL A 16 19.12 9.34 -7.52
C VAL A 16 18.04 10.40 -7.28
N LEU A 17 18.24 11.29 -6.31
CA LEU A 17 17.35 12.47 -6.12
C LEU A 17 17.57 13.56 -7.17
N ALA A 18 18.76 13.67 -7.74
CA ALA A 18 19.05 14.64 -8.82
C ALA A 18 18.36 14.30 -10.16
N GLY A 19 17.94 13.05 -10.36
CA GLY A 19 17.20 12.63 -11.57
C GLY A 19 15.72 12.98 -11.58
N LEU A 20 15.13 13.38 -10.45
CA LEU A 20 13.73 13.86 -10.36
C LEU A 20 13.61 15.38 -10.54
N ALA A 21 14.73 16.10 -10.53
CA ALA A 21 14.76 17.57 -10.72
C ALA A 21 14.45 18.04 -12.16
N GLY A 22 14.17 17.14 -13.10
CA GLY A 22 13.90 17.43 -14.50
C GLY A 22 12.42 17.62 -14.86
N LEU A 23 11.47 17.52 -13.93
CA LEU A 23 10.05 17.78 -14.18
C LEU A 23 9.63 19.12 -13.56
N THR A 24 10.09 20.20 -14.20
CA THR A 24 9.53 21.54 -13.97
C THR A 24 8.15 21.64 -14.61
N LEU A 25 7.11 21.21 -13.90
CA LEU A 25 5.74 21.64 -14.15
C LEU A 25 5.44 22.77 -13.17
N ALA A 26 5.51 23.99 -13.68
CA ALA A 26 5.22 25.20 -12.96
C ALA A 26 3.76 25.25 -12.49
N GLY A 27 3.58 25.12 -11.19
CA GLY A 27 2.40 25.46 -10.41
C GLY A 27 2.86 25.71 -8.99
N PRO A 28 2.25 26.61 -8.18
CA PRO A 28 2.68 26.84 -6.82
C PRO A 28 2.37 25.61 -5.97
N ALA A 29 3.26 24.63 -6.03
CA ALA A 29 3.28 23.53 -5.07
C ALA A 29 3.89 24.10 -3.79
N ALA A 30 3.06 24.31 -2.78
CA ALA A 30 3.48 24.65 -1.43
C ALA A 30 4.09 23.41 -0.75
N GLY A 31 5.19 22.89 -1.30
CA GLY A 31 5.98 21.81 -0.74
C GLY A 31 7.22 22.33 -0.04
N LEU A 32 7.89 21.48 0.74
CA LEU A 32 9.22 21.80 1.28
C LEU A 32 10.13 22.28 0.15
N SER A 33 10.64 23.49 0.30
CA SER A 33 11.70 23.98 -0.59
C SER A 33 12.99 23.19 -0.36
N ASP A 34 13.89 23.19 -1.33
CA ASP A 34 15.21 22.55 -1.19
C ASP A 34 16.03 23.11 -0.03
N ALA A 35 15.79 24.37 0.36
CA ALA A 35 16.44 25.01 1.51
C ALA A 35 15.89 24.47 2.83
N GLU A 36 14.57 24.38 2.98
CA GLU A 36 13.91 23.80 4.14
C GLU A 36 14.25 22.32 4.32
N TYR A 37 14.23 21.55 3.22
CA TYR A 37 14.64 20.15 3.26
C TYR A 37 16.09 19.98 3.74
N ARG A 38 17.02 20.78 3.20
CA ARG A 38 18.42 20.75 3.67
C ARG A 38 18.59 21.13 5.13
N GLU A 39 17.77 22.05 5.63
CA GLU A 39 17.79 22.43 7.05
C GLU A 39 17.27 21.28 7.93
N MET A 40 16.15 20.65 7.54
CA MET A 40 15.62 19.47 8.24
C MET A 40 16.58 18.29 8.23
N MET A 41 17.35 18.08 7.15
CA MET A 41 18.37 17.03 7.07
C MET A 41 19.52 17.19 8.07
N LYS A 42 19.66 18.33 8.75
CA LYS A 42 20.62 18.49 9.85
C LYS A 42 20.11 17.86 11.14
N ASP A 43 18.82 17.66 11.26
CA ASP A 43 18.21 16.95 12.38
C ASP A 43 18.44 15.44 12.24
N PRO A 44 18.92 14.76 13.29
CA PRO A 44 19.26 13.33 13.20
C PRO A 44 18.04 12.44 13.01
N ASP A 45 16.87 12.80 13.55
CA ASP A 45 15.67 11.98 13.47
C ASP A 45 15.03 12.09 12.09
N PHE A 46 14.94 13.30 11.53
CA PHE A 46 14.50 13.49 10.15
C PHE A 46 15.44 12.80 9.16
N ALA A 47 16.75 12.98 9.31
CA ALA A 47 17.74 12.33 8.47
C ALA A 47 17.71 10.79 8.57
N LYS A 48 17.33 10.24 9.72
CA LYS A 48 17.12 8.79 9.91
C LYS A 48 15.86 8.32 9.17
N ALA A 49 14.73 9.03 9.33
CA ALA A 49 13.49 8.71 8.64
C ALA A 49 13.64 8.77 7.11
N ASP A 50 14.31 9.80 6.60
CA ASP A 50 14.58 9.96 5.16
C ASP A 50 15.47 8.84 4.61
N ARG A 51 16.53 8.46 5.34
CA ARG A 51 17.36 7.30 4.94
C ARG A 51 16.56 6.01 4.91
N ALA A 52 15.74 5.75 5.93
CA ALA A 52 14.90 4.55 5.98
C ALA A 52 13.92 4.50 4.79
N LEU A 53 13.32 5.64 4.45
CA LEU A 53 12.44 5.74 3.27
C LEU A 53 13.19 5.41 1.97
N ASN A 54 14.39 5.96 1.78
CA ASN A 54 15.19 5.71 0.58
C ASN A 54 15.71 4.26 0.51
N GLU A 55 16.03 3.65 1.64
CA GLU A 55 16.44 2.23 1.72
C GLU A 55 15.28 1.31 1.36
N GLU A 56 14.12 1.49 1.97
CA GLU A 56 12.93 0.70 1.68
C GLU A 56 12.45 0.87 0.24
N TRP A 57 12.41 2.11 -0.25
CA TRP A 57 12.13 2.40 -1.64
C TRP A 57 13.06 1.64 -2.61
N SER A 58 14.36 1.67 -2.33
CA SER A 58 15.35 0.98 -3.16
C SER A 58 15.20 -0.54 -3.10
N ARG A 59 14.85 -1.08 -1.94
CA ARG A 59 14.56 -2.50 -1.74
C ARG A 59 13.35 -2.93 -2.58
N LEU A 60 12.26 -2.19 -2.49
CA LEU A 60 11.01 -2.50 -3.22
C LEU A 60 11.19 -2.44 -4.74
N LEU A 61 11.95 -1.48 -5.25
CA LEU A 61 12.25 -1.40 -6.68
C LEU A 61 13.10 -2.59 -7.19
N LYS A 62 13.93 -3.19 -6.34
CA LYS A 62 14.81 -4.30 -6.74
C LYS A 62 14.18 -5.66 -6.47
N GLU A 63 13.52 -5.81 -5.34
CA GLU A 63 13.07 -7.09 -4.78
C GLU A 63 11.56 -7.27 -4.83
N GLY A 64 10.80 -6.21 -5.16
CA GLY A 64 9.34 -6.22 -5.18
C GLY A 64 8.70 -7.06 -6.29
N GLY A 65 9.49 -7.63 -7.21
CA GLY A 65 8.99 -8.49 -8.28
C GLY A 65 8.07 -7.81 -9.30
N LEU A 66 8.08 -6.47 -9.34
CA LEU A 66 7.25 -5.69 -10.25
C LEU A 66 7.79 -5.72 -11.69
N SER A 67 6.89 -5.68 -12.68
CA SER A 67 7.25 -5.39 -14.08
C SER A 67 7.63 -3.91 -14.27
N GLU A 68 8.00 -3.54 -15.48
CA GLU A 68 8.22 -2.12 -15.83
C GLU A 68 6.97 -1.27 -15.59
N ALA A 69 5.77 -1.81 -15.89
CA ALA A 69 4.50 -1.13 -15.63
C ALA A 69 4.25 -0.94 -14.13
N GLY A 70 4.51 -1.98 -13.32
CA GLY A 70 4.43 -1.91 -11.86
C GLY A 70 5.42 -0.91 -11.27
N ILE A 71 6.67 -0.91 -11.73
CA ILE A 71 7.69 0.07 -11.34
C ILE A 71 7.25 1.49 -11.71
N LYS A 72 6.68 1.68 -12.90
CA LYS A 72 6.14 2.98 -13.34
C LYS A 72 5.00 3.45 -12.44
N ALA A 73 4.08 2.55 -12.09
CA ALA A 73 2.96 2.86 -11.19
C ALA A 73 3.46 3.23 -9.79
N LEU A 74 4.41 2.48 -9.24
CA LEU A 74 5.00 2.77 -7.94
C LEU A 74 5.74 4.12 -7.93
N LYS A 75 6.49 4.43 -9.00
CA LYS A 75 7.15 5.74 -9.13
C LYS A 75 6.16 6.88 -9.22
N ALA A 76 5.03 6.69 -9.91
CA ALA A 76 3.99 7.70 -10.02
C ALA A 76 3.32 7.98 -8.65
N ASP A 77 3.04 6.94 -7.87
CA ASP A 77 2.51 7.06 -6.52
C ASP A 77 3.48 7.83 -5.59
N GLN A 78 4.77 7.47 -5.61
CA GLN A 78 5.78 8.17 -4.81
C GLN A 78 5.94 9.63 -5.23
N ALA A 79 5.91 9.92 -6.52
CA ALA A 79 5.99 11.29 -7.02
C ALA A 79 4.78 12.13 -6.57
N GLU A 80 3.58 11.55 -6.60
CA GLU A 80 2.36 12.22 -6.11
C GLU A 80 2.42 12.46 -4.61
N TRP A 81 2.89 11.49 -3.83
CA TRP A 81 3.09 11.65 -2.39
C TRP A 81 4.09 12.76 -2.07
N VAL A 82 5.24 12.80 -2.73
CA VAL A 82 6.24 13.88 -2.54
C VAL A 82 5.65 15.24 -2.91
N ARG A 83 4.88 15.30 -4.01
CA ARG A 83 4.34 16.55 -4.55
C ARG A 83 3.20 17.14 -3.72
N LYS A 84 2.36 16.30 -3.12
CA LYS A 84 1.13 16.73 -2.44
C LYS A 84 0.89 16.03 -1.10
N GLY A 85 1.02 14.72 -1.05
CA GLY A 85 0.59 13.90 0.08
C GLY A 85 1.38 14.21 1.35
N ARG A 86 2.71 14.33 1.24
CA ARG A 86 3.60 14.61 2.36
C ARG A 86 3.25 15.93 3.05
N ASP A 87 3.11 17.00 2.27
CA ASP A 87 2.85 18.32 2.81
C ASP A 87 1.44 18.45 3.38
N ALA A 88 0.45 17.81 2.71
CA ALA A 88 -0.92 17.78 3.22
C ALA A 88 -1.00 17.06 4.58
N ALA A 89 -0.33 15.92 4.71
CA ALA A 89 -0.26 15.16 5.96
C ALA A 89 0.49 15.96 7.05
N ALA A 90 1.65 16.54 6.73
CA ALA A 90 2.41 17.34 7.70
C ALA A 90 1.61 18.55 8.19
N LYS A 91 0.90 19.25 7.31
CA LYS A 91 0.02 20.38 7.71
C LYS A 91 -1.08 19.92 8.67
N ARG A 92 -1.68 18.76 8.45
CA ARG A 92 -2.69 18.22 9.35
C ARG A 92 -2.11 17.98 10.74
N TYR A 93 -0.95 17.33 10.87
CA TYR A 93 -0.26 17.12 12.15
C TYR A 93 0.08 18.42 12.87
N MET A 94 0.52 19.45 12.15
CA MET A 94 0.77 20.76 12.75
C MET A 94 -0.51 21.43 13.27
N MET A 95 -1.64 21.28 12.55
CA MET A 95 -2.90 21.95 12.91
C MET A 95 -3.70 21.20 13.97
N GLU A 96 -3.74 19.88 13.91
CA GLU A 96 -4.59 19.05 14.79
C GLU A 96 -3.84 18.60 16.04
N ASP A 97 -2.55 18.28 15.93
CA ASP A 97 -1.75 17.69 17.00
C ASP A 97 -0.71 18.65 17.59
N GLY A 98 -0.60 19.87 17.04
CA GLY A 98 0.31 20.90 17.52
C GLY A 98 1.79 20.61 17.30
N TYR A 99 2.12 19.73 16.33
CA TYR A 99 3.51 19.41 15.99
C TYR A 99 4.23 20.62 15.40
N THR A 100 5.52 20.74 15.67
CA THR A 100 6.40 21.62 14.89
C THR A 100 6.52 21.08 13.46
N ALA A 101 6.94 21.92 12.51
CA ALA A 101 7.14 21.47 11.13
C ALA A 101 8.14 20.30 11.05
N LEU A 102 9.23 20.35 11.81
CA LEU A 102 10.24 19.28 11.83
C LEU A 102 9.64 17.96 12.33
N GLU A 103 8.92 17.96 13.45
CA GLU A 103 8.25 16.76 13.99
C GLU A 103 7.21 16.20 13.01
N ALA A 104 6.40 17.07 12.40
CA ALA A 104 5.38 16.66 11.44
C ALA A 104 5.99 15.99 10.21
N TYR A 105 7.01 16.59 9.58
CA TYR A 105 7.67 16.00 8.43
C TYR A 105 8.45 14.74 8.76
N THR A 106 9.06 14.65 9.94
CA THR A 106 9.73 13.45 10.44
C THR A 106 8.73 12.30 10.57
N SER A 107 7.59 12.55 11.24
CA SER A 107 6.53 11.57 11.46
C SER A 107 5.94 11.08 10.13
N VAL A 108 5.56 12.00 9.23
CA VAL A 108 4.99 11.65 7.92
C VAL A 108 5.98 10.86 7.06
N THR A 109 7.27 11.17 7.13
CA THR A 109 8.31 10.43 6.41
C THR A 109 8.48 9.02 6.97
N ALA A 110 8.50 8.86 8.28
CA ALA A 110 8.56 7.55 8.94
C ALA A 110 7.32 6.70 8.63
N MET A 111 6.12 7.26 8.74
CA MET A 111 4.87 6.56 8.37
C MET A 111 4.83 6.13 6.90
N ARG A 112 5.47 6.88 6.00
CA ARG A 112 5.56 6.46 4.59
C ARG A 112 6.40 5.19 4.42
N VAL A 113 7.44 4.99 5.23
CA VAL A 113 8.22 3.74 5.23
C VAL A 113 7.30 2.55 5.53
N ASP A 114 6.50 2.65 6.60
CA ASP A 114 5.58 1.59 7.00
C ASP A 114 4.45 1.38 5.97
N ALA A 115 4.03 2.44 5.29
CA ALA A 115 2.98 2.36 4.28
C ALA A 115 3.44 1.75 2.94
N LEU A 116 4.72 1.86 2.58
CA LEU A 116 5.23 1.42 1.27
C LEU A 116 4.92 -0.05 0.94
N PRO A 117 5.10 -1.04 1.82
CA PRO A 117 4.74 -2.43 1.54
C PRO A 117 3.25 -2.58 1.20
N HIS A 118 2.37 -1.89 1.91
CA HIS A 118 0.91 -1.91 1.67
C HIS A 118 0.51 -1.24 0.36
N ILE A 119 1.31 -0.29 -0.14
CA ILE A 119 1.11 0.35 -1.43
C ILE A 119 1.61 -0.54 -2.57
N VAL A 120 2.73 -1.22 -2.35
CA VAL A 120 3.33 -2.11 -3.36
C VAL A 120 2.47 -3.34 -3.59
N GLU A 121 1.85 -3.90 -2.57
CA GLU A 121 1.05 -5.12 -2.71
C GLU A 121 -0.11 -4.99 -3.70
N PRO A 122 -1.00 -3.98 -3.63
CA PRO A 122 -2.02 -3.76 -4.65
C PRO A 122 -1.45 -3.55 -6.05
N ILE A 123 -0.32 -2.84 -6.17
CA ILE A 123 0.35 -2.64 -7.47
C ILE A 123 0.85 -3.98 -8.01
N PHE A 124 1.53 -4.77 -7.18
CA PHE A 124 2.01 -6.11 -7.54
C PHE A 124 0.87 -7.02 -8.01
N LEU A 125 -0.24 -7.06 -7.26
CA LEU A 125 -1.38 -7.91 -7.58
C LEU A 125 -2.12 -7.45 -8.86
N LYS A 126 -2.16 -6.15 -9.14
CA LYS A 126 -2.67 -5.60 -10.41
C LYS A 126 -1.75 -5.90 -11.59
N ASP A 127 -0.44 -5.91 -11.36
CA ASP A 127 0.61 -6.14 -12.34
C ASP A 127 0.77 -7.63 -12.67
N ARG A 128 0.70 -8.49 -11.66
CA ARG A 128 0.97 -9.93 -11.72
C ARG A 128 -0.28 -10.79 -11.55
N SER A 129 -1.42 -10.30 -11.99
CA SER A 129 -2.66 -11.07 -11.89
C SER A 129 -2.60 -12.35 -12.72
N ASP A 130 -2.82 -13.51 -12.08
CA ASP A 130 -2.77 -14.83 -12.70
C ASP A 130 -3.67 -15.82 -11.96
N GLY A 131 -4.59 -16.47 -12.68
CA GLY A 131 -5.59 -17.33 -12.07
C GLY A 131 -6.41 -16.58 -11.00
N PRO A 132 -6.49 -17.08 -9.77
CA PRO A 132 -7.11 -16.39 -8.66
C PRO A 132 -6.28 -15.22 -8.12
N GLN A 133 -4.94 -15.20 -8.30
CA GLN A 133 -4.11 -14.11 -7.85
C GLN A 133 -4.52 -12.80 -8.50
N GLY A 134 -4.70 -11.78 -7.69
CA GLY A 134 -5.04 -10.45 -8.15
C GLY A 134 -5.53 -9.51 -7.05
N TYR A 135 -5.77 -8.29 -7.45
CA TYR A 135 -6.42 -7.25 -6.64
C TYR A 135 -7.80 -6.98 -7.22
N TYR A 136 -8.81 -7.03 -6.37
CA TYR A 136 -10.20 -6.90 -6.77
C TYR A 136 -10.88 -5.84 -5.92
N VAL A 137 -11.85 -5.14 -6.50
CA VAL A 137 -12.58 -4.07 -5.83
C VAL A 137 -14.08 -4.33 -5.94
N ARG A 138 -14.79 -4.16 -4.83
CA ARG A 138 -16.25 -4.02 -4.80
C ARG A 138 -16.57 -2.54 -4.81
N SER A 139 -17.47 -2.16 -5.70
CA SER A 139 -17.93 -0.77 -5.81
C SER A 139 -19.45 -0.72 -5.83
N GLU A 140 -20.01 0.27 -5.13
CA GLU A 140 -21.44 0.58 -5.11
C GLU A 140 -21.60 2.06 -5.46
N ASP A 141 -22.45 2.38 -6.41
CA ASP A 141 -22.69 3.75 -6.89
C ASP A 141 -21.38 4.51 -7.29
N GLY A 142 -20.40 3.77 -7.83
CA GLY A 142 -19.12 4.32 -8.25
C GLY A 142 -18.11 4.55 -7.10
N ARG A 143 -18.48 4.22 -5.87
CA ARG A 143 -17.60 4.29 -4.70
C ARG A 143 -17.05 2.92 -4.36
N GLU A 144 -15.78 2.87 -3.97
CA GLU A 144 -15.16 1.65 -3.49
C GLU A 144 -15.70 1.32 -2.08
N THR A 145 -16.32 0.14 -1.96
CA THR A 145 -16.92 -0.33 -0.70
C THR A 145 -16.26 -1.62 -0.20
N GLY A 146 -15.26 -2.13 -0.91
CA GLY A 146 -14.49 -3.26 -0.45
C GLY A 146 -13.32 -3.60 -1.37
N ARG A 147 -12.35 -4.27 -0.79
CA ARG A 147 -11.12 -4.73 -1.44
C ARG A 147 -10.92 -6.21 -1.18
N LEU A 148 -10.33 -6.88 -2.16
CA LEU A 148 -9.92 -8.27 -2.02
C LEU A 148 -8.53 -8.40 -2.64
N SER A 149 -7.57 -8.84 -1.84
CA SER A 149 -6.24 -9.25 -2.28
C SER A 149 -6.12 -10.77 -2.22
N VAL A 150 -5.62 -11.37 -3.29
CA VAL A 150 -5.33 -12.82 -3.36
C VAL A 150 -3.92 -13.00 -3.89
N ARG A 151 -3.07 -13.68 -3.14
CA ARG A 151 -1.67 -13.91 -3.49
C ARG A 151 -1.33 -15.39 -3.41
N TRP A 152 -0.63 -15.92 -4.39
CA TRP A 152 -0.08 -17.26 -4.32
C TRP A 152 0.95 -17.39 -3.19
N ILE A 153 0.76 -18.40 -2.34
CA ILE A 153 1.78 -18.94 -1.44
C ILE A 153 2.52 -20.05 -2.18
N ASP A 154 1.75 -21.01 -2.70
CA ASP A 154 2.24 -22.09 -3.58
C ASP A 154 1.26 -22.29 -4.74
N LYS A 155 1.69 -21.91 -5.94
CA LYS A 155 0.85 -21.99 -7.14
C LYS A 155 0.60 -23.43 -7.57
N GLU A 156 1.57 -24.34 -7.38
CA GLU A 156 1.44 -25.75 -7.76
C GLU A 156 0.48 -26.49 -6.83
N ALA A 157 0.52 -26.20 -5.54
CA ALA A 157 -0.42 -26.71 -4.56
C ALA A 157 -1.80 -26.03 -4.60
N GLY A 158 -1.89 -24.87 -5.28
CA GLY A 158 -3.09 -24.04 -5.29
C GLY A 158 -3.31 -23.24 -4.03
N GLU A 159 -2.27 -23.06 -3.19
CA GLU A 159 -2.34 -22.34 -1.92
C GLU A 159 -2.22 -20.84 -2.12
N VAL A 160 -3.11 -20.11 -1.46
CA VAL A 160 -3.17 -18.65 -1.50
C VAL A 160 -3.32 -18.04 -0.11
N SER A 161 -2.77 -16.84 0.08
CA SER A 161 -3.18 -15.92 1.14
C SER A 161 -4.24 -14.95 0.61
N VAL A 162 -5.16 -14.57 1.49
CA VAL A 162 -6.31 -13.72 1.16
C VAL A 162 -6.47 -12.64 2.20
N GLY A 163 -6.73 -11.41 1.73
CA GLY A 163 -7.24 -10.32 2.54
C GLY A 163 -8.51 -9.79 1.92
N VAL A 164 -9.62 -9.81 2.67
CA VAL A 164 -10.90 -9.21 2.27
C VAL A 164 -11.19 -8.04 3.19
N GLU A 165 -11.53 -6.90 2.63
CA GLU A 165 -11.86 -5.69 3.36
C GLU A 165 -13.23 -5.17 2.93
N ALA A 166 -14.05 -4.76 3.88
CA ALA A 166 -15.23 -3.92 3.65
C ALA A 166 -14.92 -2.53 4.20
N ILE A 167 -15.33 -1.51 3.46
CA ILE A 167 -15.05 -0.11 3.75
C ILE A 167 -16.39 0.61 3.86
N LEU A 168 -16.62 1.26 5.00
CA LEU A 168 -17.76 2.15 5.21
C LEU A 168 -17.29 3.59 5.16
N ASP A 169 -18.03 4.42 4.42
CA ASP A 169 -17.86 5.87 4.34
C ASP A 169 -16.39 6.33 4.16
N PRO A 170 -15.68 5.87 3.09
CA PRO A 170 -14.25 6.14 2.91
C PRO A 170 -13.89 7.62 2.86
N ASP A 171 -14.87 8.49 2.63
CA ASP A 171 -14.70 9.94 2.47
C ASP A 171 -15.15 10.74 3.71
N THR A 172 -15.48 10.08 4.83
CA THR A 172 -15.99 10.73 6.03
C THR A 172 -15.15 10.44 7.27
N ASP A 173 -15.35 11.22 8.34
CA ASP A 173 -14.76 11.00 9.66
C ASP A 173 -15.23 9.69 10.33
N LYS A 174 -16.22 9.02 9.73
CA LYS A 174 -16.78 7.74 10.18
C LYS A 174 -16.24 6.57 9.38
N PHE A 175 -15.02 6.69 8.89
CA PHE A 175 -14.34 5.62 8.19
C PHE A 175 -14.21 4.37 9.07
N GLU A 176 -14.83 3.30 8.65
CA GLU A 176 -14.74 2.00 9.30
C GLU A 176 -14.26 0.96 8.28
N ILE A 177 -13.34 0.12 8.70
CA ILE A 177 -12.87 -1.02 7.91
C ILE A 177 -13.15 -2.28 8.70
N ARG A 178 -13.64 -3.28 7.98
CA ARG A 178 -13.69 -4.64 8.44
C ARG A 178 -12.80 -5.50 7.58
N THR A 179 -12.03 -6.38 8.19
CA THR A 179 -11.06 -7.24 7.50
C THR A 179 -11.28 -8.70 7.86
N LEU A 180 -11.00 -9.58 6.88
CA LEU A 180 -10.80 -11.00 7.06
C LEU A 180 -9.47 -11.36 6.38
N PHE A 181 -8.54 -11.90 7.13
CA PHE A 181 -7.29 -12.44 6.60
C PHE A 181 -7.26 -13.94 6.84
N GLY A 182 -6.71 -14.69 5.89
CA GLY A 182 -6.51 -16.12 6.06
C GLY A 182 -5.81 -16.73 4.84
N GLU A 183 -5.59 -18.01 4.95
CA GLU A 183 -4.97 -18.83 3.90
C GLU A 183 -5.90 -19.98 3.52
N GLY A 184 -5.70 -20.53 2.33
CA GLY A 184 -6.46 -21.69 1.90
C GLY A 184 -6.05 -22.19 0.52
N THR A 185 -6.68 -23.28 0.11
CA THR A 185 -6.40 -23.92 -1.18
C THR A 185 -7.57 -23.71 -2.14
N VAL A 186 -7.29 -23.12 -3.30
CA VAL A 186 -8.29 -22.96 -4.37
C VAL A 186 -8.53 -24.30 -5.05
N ARG A 187 -9.76 -24.80 -4.98
CA ARG A 187 -10.18 -26.06 -5.62
C ARG A 187 -11.36 -25.82 -6.55
N LYS A 188 -11.19 -26.12 -7.82
CA LYS A 188 -12.24 -25.93 -8.86
C LYS A 188 -12.83 -24.52 -8.88
N GLY A 189 -11.99 -23.50 -8.61
CA GLY A 189 -12.41 -22.11 -8.58
C GLY A 189 -13.12 -21.66 -7.29
N VAL A 190 -13.11 -22.50 -6.26
CA VAL A 190 -13.66 -22.15 -4.94
C VAL A 190 -12.56 -22.18 -3.89
N LEU A 191 -12.61 -21.23 -2.97
CA LEU A 191 -11.73 -21.11 -1.82
C LEU A 191 -12.59 -20.88 -0.57
N GLU A 192 -12.36 -21.68 0.44
CA GLU A 192 -12.88 -21.46 1.78
C GLU A 192 -11.75 -20.89 2.64
N VAL A 193 -12.02 -19.82 3.37
CA VAL A 193 -11.08 -19.11 4.22
C VAL A 193 -11.68 -19.00 5.61
N ASP A 194 -10.95 -19.51 6.60
CA ASP A 194 -11.20 -19.23 7.99
C ASP A 194 -10.28 -18.10 8.46
N GLY A 195 -10.80 -17.14 9.21
CA GLY A 195 -10.01 -16.00 9.67
C GLY A 195 -8.96 -16.43 10.70
N ASP A 196 -7.74 -15.88 10.55
CA ASP A 196 -6.59 -16.21 11.41
C ASP A 196 -6.68 -15.67 12.83
N TYR A 197 -7.65 -14.78 13.11
CA TYR A 197 -7.83 -14.15 14.42
C TYR A 197 -9.21 -14.44 14.99
N ASP A 198 -9.30 -14.58 16.31
CA ASP A 198 -10.56 -14.79 17.03
C ASP A 198 -11.62 -13.76 16.61
N GLY A 199 -12.77 -14.27 16.15
CA GLY A 199 -13.94 -13.46 15.79
C GLY A 199 -13.96 -12.87 14.38
N GLN A 200 -13.02 -13.21 13.51
CA GLN A 200 -13.07 -12.76 12.10
C GLN A 200 -14.08 -13.56 11.24
N GLY A 201 -14.49 -14.74 11.67
CA GLY A 201 -15.42 -15.59 10.95
C GLY A 201 -14.76 -16.30 9.75
N SER A 202 -15.58 -16.71 8.78
CA SER A 202 -15.12 -17.40 7.58
C SER A 202 -15.75 -16.79 6.32
N ALA A 203 -15.19 -17.08 5.17
CA ALA A 203 -15.76 -16.70 3.89
C ALA A 203 -15.51 -17.76 2.81
N THR A 204 -16.46 -17.88 1.89
CA THR A 204 -16.33 -18.65 0.66
C THR A 204 -16.14 -17.70 -0.51
N LEU A 205 -15.07 -17.88 -1.26
CA LEU A 205 -14.75 -17.12 -2.45
C LEU A 205 -14.94 -17.99 -3.69
N THR A 206 -15.76 -17.55 -4.63
CA THR A 206 -15.98 -18.25 -5.91
C THR A 206 -15.41 -17.41 -7.04
N PHE A 207 -14.36 -17.90 -7.70
CA PHE A 207 -13.65 -17.22 -8.79
C PHE A 207 -14.31 -17.50 -10.15
N GLN A 208 -14.64 -16.44 -10.88
CA GLN A 208 -15.29 -16.49 -12.20
C GLN A 208 -14.61 -15.50 -13.16
N GLY A 209 -13.47 -15.90 -13.72
CA GLY A 209 -12.65 -15.01 -14.54
C GLY A 209 -12.15 -13.79 -13.77
N ASP A 210 -12.58 -12.59 -14.18
CA ASP A 210 -12.21 -11.34 -13.52
C ASP A 210 -13.14 -10.94 -12.36
N ARG A 211 -14.03 -11.83 -11.94
CA ARG A 211 -14.93 -11.60 -10.80
C ARG A 211 -14.73 -12.65 -9.73
N VAL A 212 -14.93 -12.20 -8.49
CA VAL A 212 -14.97 -13.08 -7.32
C VAL A 212 -16.25 -12.79 -6.55
N GLN A 213 -17.07 -13.82 -6.36
CA GLN A 213 -18.19 -13.74 -5.43
C GLN A 213 -17.70 -14.13 -4.05
N VAL A 214 -17.87 -13.25 -3.08
CA VAL A 214 -17.57 -13.49 -1.66
C VAL A 214 -18.87 -13.69 -0.93
N VAL A 215 -18.95 -14.76 -0.13
CA VAL A 215 -20.03 -15.03 0.81
C VAL A 215 -19.38 -15.28 2.17
N ALA A 216 -19.59 -14.35 3.09
CA ALA A 216 -19.03 -14.42 4.43
C ALA A 216 -20.01 -15.06 5.41
N SER A 217 -19.48 -15.65 6.49
CA SER A 217 -20.34 -16.15 7.57
C SER A 217 -21.05 -15.01 8.31
N PRO A 218 -22.21 -15.27 8.94
CA PRO A 218 -22.95 -14.23 9.69
C PRO A 218 -22.12 -13.53 10.77
N ASP A 219 -21.14 -14.23 11.36
CA ASP A 219 -20.26 -13.69 12.41
C ASP A 219 -19.32 -12.60 11.87
N THR A 220 -19.16 -12.54 10.54
CA THR A 220 -18.39 -11.47 9.86
C THR A 220 -19.22 -10.20 9.60
N THR A 221 -20.46 -10.10 10.05
CA THR A 221 -21.34 -8.93 9.88
C THR A 221 -21.42 -8.09 11.15
N ASN A 222 -20.37 -7.35 11.48
CA ASN A 222 -20.44 -6.36 12.57
C ASN A 222 -20.89 -5.00 12.01
N MET A 223 -21.73 -4.29 12.74
CA MET A 223 -22.15 -2.91 12.48
C MET A 223 -22.70 -2.62 11.06
N GLY A 224 -23.28 -3.62 10.37
CA GLY A 224 -23.82 -3.46 9.03
C GLY A 224 -22.77 -3.51 7.90
N LEU A 225 -21.49 -3.70 8.22
CA LEU A 225 -20.45 -3.94 7.24
C LEU A 225 -20.42 -5.43 6.88
N THR A 226 -20.73 -5.73 5.63
CA THR A 226 -20.61 -7.09 5.10
C THR A 226 -19.41 -7.20 4.15
N LEU A 227 -18.71 -8.34 4.23
CA LEU A 227 -17.71 -8.72 3.24
C LEU A 227 -18.36 -9.32 1.98
N ASP A 228 -19.64 -9.65 2.03
CA ASP A 228 -20.37 -10.23 0.91
C ASP A 228 -20.37 -9.31 -0.30
N GLY A 229 -20.38 -9.92 -1.47
CA GLY A 229 -20.56 -9.19 -2.71
C GLY A 229 -19.67 -9.67 -3.85
N THR A 230 -19.77 -8.96 -4.96
CA THR A 230 -18.99 -9.23 -6.16
C THR A 230 -17.82 -8.26 -6.23
N TYR A 231 -16.64 -8.80 -6.26
CA TYR A 231 -15.39 -8.07 -6.40
C TYR A 231 -14.87 -8.22 -7.83
N VAL A 232 -14.47 -7.11 -8.46
CA VAL A 232 -14.02 -7.08 -9.86
C VAL A 232 -12.53 -6.82 -9.90
N ARG A 233 -11.81 -7.64 -10.66
CA ARG A 233 -10.36 -7.56 -10.82
C ARG A 233 -9.92 -6.20 -11.35
N GLN A 234 -8.95 -5.62 -10.70
CA GLN A 234 -8.26 -4.43 -11.16
C GLN A 234 -6.95 -4.83 -11.84
N ARG A 235 -6.60 -4.12 -12.90
CA ARG A 235 -5.34 -4.26 -13.63
C ARG A 235 -4.64 -2.92 -13.71
N LEU A 236 -3.33 -2.91 -13.85
CA LEU A 236 -2.64 -1.68 -14.23
C LEU A 236 -3.10 -1.24 -15.63
N PRO A 237 -3.21 0.07 -15.88
CA PRO A 237 -3.44 0.57 -17.24
C PRO A 237 -2.35 0.03 -18.16
N ASN A 238 -2.74 -0.38 -19.36
CA ASN A 238 -1.75 -0.74 -20.37
C ASN A 238 -0.86 0.48 -20.64
N PRO A 239 0.47 0.27 -20.76
CA PRO A 239 1.43 1.34 -20.99
C PRO A 239 1.19 2.07 -22.32
#